data_852586bea62bb2ef39265e61a4287a58
#
_entry.id   852586bea62bb2ef39265e61a4287a58
#
_cell.length_a   1.000
_cell.length_b   1.000
_cell.length_c   1.000
_cell.angle_alpha   90.00
_cell.angle_beta   90.00
_cell.angle_gamma   90.00
#
_symmetry.space_group_name_H-M   'P 1'
#
loop_
_entity.id
_entity.type
_entity.pdbx_description
1 polymer ?
#
loop_
_entity_poly.entity_id
_entity_poly.type
_entity_poly.pdbx_seq_one_letter_code
_entity_poly.pdbx_strand_id
1 'polypeptide(L)'
;MKIRFNGLSKIINLNKGNPYFVCIENHHLYTRLICSLLSESGEEALEPYTLWSDSDEKLKPKNHFLWVTDPFHLPYENKLLMGEALNRIANNFIENCEMQEEFEDLTRQLYKLFSLEIYQYRGDYAISPDIDIHKILKLMSFSPDFSGNNNFIEELINFIHIARDVSLTKPIIFVGICSFLTDKEVKLLLEEIKKSNLSVLFFENRMHFDTLYEEEHILLDLDFLES
;
A
#
# COMPACT_ATOMS: atom_id res chain seq x y z
N MET A 1 8.30 -0.56 13.50
CA MET A 1 8.38 0.92 13.59
C MET A 1 7.48 1.41 14.72
N LYS A 2 7.87 2.50 15.43
CA LYS A 2 7.08 3.04 16.55
C LYS A 2 6.70 4.49 16.27
N ILE A 3 5.46 4.87 16.65
CA ILE A 3 4.97 6.26 16.61
C ILE A 3 4.68 6.67 18.04
N ARG A 4 5.24 7.81 18.46
CA ARG A 4 4.99 8.40 19.76
C ARG A 4 4.45 9.81 19.62
N PHE A 5 3.22 10.04 20.02
CA PHE A 5 2.64 11.37 20.18
C PHE A 5 2.95 11.90 21.58
N ASN A 6 3.27 13.19 21.67
CA ASN A 6 3.59 13.80 22.97
C ASN A 6 2.38 13.84 23.91
N GLY A 7 1.17 13.86 23.36
CA GLY A 7 -0.09 13.88 24.12
C GLY A 7 -0.64 12.51 24.50
N LEU A 8 -0.03 11.40 24.05
CA LEU A 8 -0.47 10.04 24.36
C LEU A 8 0.52 9.35 25.29
N SER A 9 0.03 8.56 26.23
CA SER A 9 0.86 7.79 27.16
C SER A 9 1.39 6.52 26.50
N LYS A 10 0.58 5.88 25.63
CA LYS A 10 0.95 4.66 24.92
C LYS A 10 1.72 4.97 23.62
N ILE A 11 2.61 4.07 23.27
CA ILE A 11 3.37 4.11 22.02
C ILE A 11 2.67 3.19 21.02
N ILE A 12 2.43 3.67 19.81
CA ILE A 12 1.89 2.87 18.71
C ILE A 12 3.02 2.05 18.12
N ASN A 13 2.97 0.72 18.28
CA ASN A 13 3.96 -0.20 17.76
C ASN A 13 3.45 -0.85 16.46
N LEU A 14 4.05 -0.51 15.34
CA LEU A 14 3.67 -1.04 14.03
C LEU A 14 4.50 -2.29 13.71
N ASN A 15 4.05 -3.42 14.20
CA ASN A 15 4.68 -4.72 13.98
C ASN A 15 4.08 -5.40 12.74
N LYS A 16 4.90 -6.13 12.00
CA LYS A 16 4.43 -6.90 10.85
C LYS A 16 3.49 -8.02 11.30
N GLY A 17 2.38 -8.17 10.61
CA GLY A 17 1.37 -9.20 10.91
C GLY A 17 0.50 -8.90 12.13
N ASN A 18 0.75 -7.80 12.84
CA ASN A 18 -0.04 -7.37 14.00
C ASN A 18 -0.66 -6.00 13.70
N PRO A 19 -1.92 -5.95 13.25
CA PRO A 19 -2.63 -4.69 13.04
C PRO A 19 -2.78 -3.95 14.37
N TYR A 20 -2.66 -2.62 14.32
CA TYR A 20 -2.80 -1.75 15.48
C TYR A 20 -3.99 -0.81 15.30
N PHE A 21 -4.78 -0.60 16.35
CA PHE A 21 -5.93 0.28 16.31
C PHE A 21 -5.73 1.51 17.19
N VAL A 22 -6.08 2.68 16.65
CA VAL A 22 -6.18 3.94 17.38
C VAL A 22 -7.60 4.43 17.22
N CYS A 23 -8.41 4.22 18.27
CA CYS A 23 -9.82 4.58 18.31
C CYS A 23 -9.99 5.85 19.13
N ILE A 24 -10.51 6.92 18.54
CA ILE A 24 -10.60 8.24 19.17
C ILE A 24 -12.02 8.77 19.03
N GLU A 25 -12.79 8.79 20.12
CA GLU A 25 -14.16 9.28 20.10
C GLU A 25 -14.26 10.80 19.93
N ASN A 26 -13.25 11.54 20.42
CA ASN A 26 -13.20 12.99 20.24
C ASN A 26 -12.80 13.34 18.79
N HIS A 27 -13.76 13.82 17.99
CA HIS A 27 -13.57 14.15 16.59
C HIS A 27 -12.48 15.19 16.31
N HIS A 28 -12.30 16.17 17.21
CA HIS A 28 -11.26 17.18 17.05
C HIS A 28 -9.87 16.57 17.22
N LEU A 29 -9.68 15.75 18.25
CA LEU A 29 -8.40 15.06 18.47
C LEU A 29 -8.12 14.05 17.36
N TYR A 30 -9.13 13.28 16.93
CA TYR A 30 -9.05 12.37 15.82
C TYR A 30 -8.49 13.04 14.55
N THR A 31 -9.13 14.16 14.16
CA THR A 31 -8.70 14.92 12.98
C THR A 31 -7.29 15.49 13.16
N ARG A 32 -6.98 16.04 14.35
CA ARG A 32 -5.66 16.66 14.62
C ARG A 32 -4.52 15.65 14.55
N LEU A 33 -4.69 14.45 15.11
CA LEU A 33 -3.68 13.39 15.07
C LEU A 33 -3.41 12.92 13.62
N ILE A 34 -4.47 12.69 12.85
CA ILE A 34 -4.35 12.31 11.44
C ILE A 34 -3.67 13.41 10.62
N CYS A 35 -4.14 14.67 10.75
CA CYS A 35 -3.54 15.81 10.07
C CYS A 35 -2.06 16.00 10.44
N SER A 36 -1.72 15.75 11.71
CA SER A 36 -0.33 15.85 12.18
C SER A 36 0.58 14.83 11.51
N LEU A 37 0.15 13.57 11.41
CA LEU A 37 0.92 12.55 10.68
C LEU A 37 0.98 12.83 9.17
N LEU A 38 -0.14 13.27 8.56
CA LEU A 38 -0.20 13.62 7.14
C LEU A 38 0.68 14.82 6.78
N SER A 39 0.87 15.77 7.73
CA SER A 39 1.72 16.95 7.53
C SER A 39 3.21 16.61 7.40
N GLU A 40 3.59 15.41 7.85
CA GLU A 40 4.99 14.97 7.91
C GLU A 40 5.92 15.95 8.65
N SER A 41 5.37 16.77 9.57
CA SER A 41 6.10 17.82 10.29
C SER A 41 6.73 17.35 11.61
N GLY A 42 6.38 16.15 12.08
CA GLY A 42 6.95 15.55 13.30
C GLY A 42 6.71 16.38 14.55
N GLU A 43 7.76 16.86 15.17
CA GLU A 43 7.69 17.67 16.41
C GLU A 43 7.07 19.06 16.17
N GLU A 44 7.03 19.56 14.94
CA GLU A 44 6.41 20.85 14.56
C GLU A 44 4.93 20.69 14.15
N ALA A 45 4.39 19.44 14.18
CA ALA A 45 3.00 19.18 13.86
C ALA A 45 2.05 19.73 14.93
N LEU A 46 0.78 19.84 14.56
CA LEU A 46 -0.29 20.32 15.47
C LEU A 46 -0.38 19.46 16.74
N GLU A 47 -0.29 18.13 16.57
CA GLU A 47 -0.04 17.17 17.64
C GLU A 47 1.37 16.61 17.43
N PRO A 48 2.36 17.10 18.19
CA PRO A 48 3.75 16.73 18.01
C PRO A 48 3.98 15.22 18.17
N TYR A 49 4.73 14.65 17.24
CA TYR A 49 5.04 13.23 17.26
C TYR A 49 6.48 12.94 16.82
N THR A 50 6.96 11.77 17.18
CA THR A 50 8.25 11.24 16.74
C THR A 50 8.09 9.83 16.19
N LEU A 51 8.91 9.51 15.18
CA LEU A 51 8.99 8.18 14.57
C LEU A 51 10.29 7.52 14.97
N TRP A 52 10.22 6.21 15.26
CA TRP A 52 11.37 5.41 15.64
C TRP A 52 11.41 4.11 14.86
N SER A 53 12.60 3.70 14.46
CA SER A 53 12.81 2.38 13.86
C SER A 53 12.69 1.27 14.90
N ASP A 54 12.72 0.02 14.45
CA ASP A 54 12.73 -1.16 15.35
C ASP A 54 14.06 -1.26 16.12
N SER A 55 15.13 -0.60 15.61
CA SER A 55 16.43 -0.46 16.29
C SER A 55 16.52 0.76 17.21
N ASP A 56 15.40 1.39 17.55
CA ASP A 56 15.30 2.58 18.39
C ASP A 56 16.07 3.81 17.85
N GLU A 57 16.22 3.93 16.54
CA GLU A 57 16.74 5.12 15.90
C GLU A 57 15.61 6.07 15.52
N LYS A 58 15.79 7.37 15.81
CA LYS A 58 14.81 8.40 15.45
C LYS A 58 14.79 8.60 13.93
N LEU A 59 13.62 8.47 13.34
CA LEU A 59 13.38 8.63 11.91
C LEU A 59 12.93 10.07 11.58
N LYS A 60 13.24 10.51 10.36
CA LYS A 60 12.64 11.75 9.83
C LYS A 60 11.16 11.50 9.53
N PRO A 61 10.25 12.47 9.76
CA PRO A 61 8.80 12.19 9.64
C PRO A 61 8.28 11.98 8.21
N LYS A 62 9.11 12.10 7.19
CA LYS A 62 8.69 12.13 5.78
C LYS A 62 8.62 10.75 5.13
N ASN A 63 7.54 10.51 4.40
CA ASN A 63 7.39 9.41 3.44
C ASN A 63 7.52 8.00 4.04
N HIS A 64 7.03 7.80 5.27
CA HIS A 64 7.09 6.52 5.96
C HIS A 64 5.83 5.67 5.80
N PHE A 65 4.71 6.24 5.39
CA PHE A 65 3.42 5.57 5.37
C PHE A 65 2.82 5.49 3.98
N LEU A 66 2.04 4.44 3.74
CA LEU A 66 1.09 4.37 2.64
C LEU A 66 -0.30 4.68 3.21
N TRP A 67 -0.88 5.80 2.79
CA TRP A 67 -2.16 6.28 3.30
C TRP A 67 -3.33 5.77 2.48
N VAL A 68 -4.38 5.34 3.16
CA VAL A 68 -5.70 5.03 2.62
C VAL A 68 -6.72 5.89 3.38
N THR A 69 -6.90 7.11 2.90
CA THR A 69 -7.83 8.11 3.49
C THR A 69 -9.18 8.13 2.80
N ASP A 70 -9.27 7.62 1.58
CA ASP A 70 -10.54 7.39 0.88
C ASP A 70 -10.71 5.88 0.68
N PRO A 71 -11.64 5.25 1.40
CA PRO A 71 -11.84 3.81 1.34
C PRO A 71 -12.35 3.32 -0.02
N PHE A 72 -12.98 4.20 -0.81
CA PHE A 72 -13.52 3.88 -2.13
C PHE A 72 -12.55 4.16 -3.28
N HIS A 73 -11.40 4.78 -2.98
CA HIS A 73 -10.33 5.06 -3.94
C HIS A 73 -9.00 4.58 -3.36
N LEU A 74 -8.81 3.26 -3.35
CA LEU A 74 -7.57 2.66 -2.88
C LEU A 74 -6.39 3.12 -3.75
N PRO A 75 -5.22 3.42 -3.16
CA PRO A 75 -4.10 4.06 -3.87
C PRO A 75 -3.32 3.07 -4.75
N TYR A 76 -4.00 2.38 -5.66
CA TYR A 76 -3.39 1.42 -6.57
C TYR A 76 -2.37 2.07 -7.53
N GLU A 77 -2.59 3.32 -7.93
CA GLU A 77 -1.67 4.07 -8.80
C GLU A 77 -0.37 4.48 -8.10
N ASN A 78 -0.26 4.18 -6.81
CA ASN A 78 0.95 4.51 -6.06
C ASN A 78 2.16 3.78 -6.66
N LYS A 79 3.21 4.56 -6.98
CA LYS A 79 4.45 4.02 -7.58
C LYS A 79 5.11 2.94 -6.72
N LEU A 80 4.91 2.96 -5.40
CA LEU A 80 5.44 1.94 -4.50
C LEU A 80 4.75 0.59 -4.68
N LEU A 81 3.47 0.58 -5.10
CA LEU A 81 2.73 -0.65 -5.35
C LEU A 81 2.92 -1.09 -6.79
N MET A 82 2.45 -0.31 -7.75
CA MET A 82 2.45 -0.71 -9.16
C MET A 82 3.84 -0.72 -9.78
N GLY A 83 4.71 0.21 -9.37
CA GLY A 83 6.10 0.20 -9.82
C GLY A 83 6.86 -1.05 -9.36
N GLU A 84 6.70 -1.44 -8.09
CA GLU A 84 7.33 -2.66 -7.57
C GLU A 84 6.70 -3.94 -8.14
N ALA A 85 5.38 -3.97 -8.33
CA ALA A 85 4.70 -5.09 -8.98
C ALA A 85 5.24 -5.31 -10.39
N LEU A 86 5.33 -4.24 -11.17
CA LEU A 86 5.88 -4.27 -12.53
C LEU A 86 7.34 -4.72 -12.55
N ASN A 87 8.17 -4.20 -11.64
CA ASN A 87 9.57 -4.59 -11.52
C ASN A 87 9.71 -6.08 -11.18
N ARG A 88 8.91 -6.59 -10.23
CA ARG A 88 8.95 -8.01 -9.84
C ARG A 88 8.53 -8.93 -10.98
N ILE A 89 7.44 -8.60 -11.67
CA ILE A 89 6.99 -9.40 -12.82
C ILE A 89 8.07 -9.41 -13.89
N ALA A 90 8.64 -8.24 -14.21
CA ALA A 90 9.70 -8.14 -15.21
C ALA A 90 10.95 -8.93 -14.81
N ASN A 91 11.38 -8.84 -13.54
CA ASN A 91 12.54 -9.58 -13.07
C ASN A 91 12.30 -11.09 -13.07
N ASN A 92 11.16 -11.56 -12.57
CA ASN A 92 10.81 -12.99 -12.59
C ASN A 92 10.73 -13.52 -14.04
N PHE A 93 10.28 -12.70 -14.97
CA PHE A 93 10.24 -13.04 -16.38
C PHE A 93 11.64 -13.19 -16.96
N ILE A 94 12.56 -12.25 -16.65
CA ILE A 94 13.95 -12.28 -17.11
C ILE A 94 14.73 -13.45 -16.49
N GLU A 95 14.43 -13.83 -15.25
CA GLU A 95 15.06 -14.96 -14.55
C GLU A 95 14.60 -16.31 -15.09
N ASN A 96 13.47 -16.39 -15.78
CA ASN A 96 12.95 -17.60 -16.40
C ASN A 96 13.50 -17.74 -17.82
N CYS A 97 14.53 -18.57 -18.01
CA CYS A 97 15.21 -18.74 -19.28
C CYS A 97 14.28 -19.14 -20.43
N GLU A 98 13.28 -20.03 -20.18
CA GLU A 98 12.36 -20.48 -21.23
C GLU A 98 11.47 -19.32 -21.70
N MET A 99 10.92 -18.56 -20.76
CA MET A 99 10.09 -17.38 -21.08
C MET A 99 10.90 -16.29 -21.78
N GLN A 100 12.15 -16.10 -21.38
CA GLN A 100 13.04 -15.13 -21.99
C GLN A 100 13.36 -15.51 -23.46
N GLU A 101 13.72 -16.78 -23.73
CA GLU A 101 13.98 -17.26 -25.09
C GLU A 101 12.74 -17.10 -26.00
N GLU A 102 11.57 -17.48 -25.53
CA GLU A 102 10.30 -17.30 -26.26
C GLU A 102 10.02 -15.82 -26.55
N PHE A 103 10.24 -14.96 -25.58
CA PHE A 103 10.05 -13.51 -25.74
C PHE A 103 11.03 -12.93 -26.78
N GLU A 104 12.29 -13.32 -26.75
CA GLU A 104 13.30 -12.92 -27.75
C GLU A 104 12.93 -13.37 -29.15
N ASP A 105 12.37 -14.57 -29.30
CA ASP A 105 11.89 -15.06 -30.58
C ASP A 105 10.70 -14.26 -31.10
N LEU A 106 9.75 -13.95 -30.27
CA LEU A 106 8.60 -13.10 -30.62
C LEU A 106 9.03 -11.67 -30.98
N THR A 107 9.95 -11.11 -30.23
CA THR A 107 10.48 -9.76 -30.52
C THR A 107 11.25 -9.71 -31.84
N ARG A 108 12.02 -10.77 -32.17
CA ARG A 108 12.67 -10.90 -33.47
C ARG A 108 11.66 -11.00 -34.63
N GLN A 109 10.55 -11.69 -34.43
CA GLN A 109 9.48 -11.77 -35.43
C GLN A 109 8.83 -10.40 -35.65
N LEU A 110 8.49 -9.68 -34.57
CA LEU A 110 7.95 -8.32 -34.64
C LEU A 110 8.93 -7.36 -35.34
N TYR A 111 10.21 -7.42 -35.00
CA TYR A 111 11.24 -6.61 -35.63
C TYR A 111 11.30 -6.84 -37.13
N LYS A 112 11.25 -8.12 -37.61
CA LYS A 112 11.22 -8.45 -39.04
C LYS A 112 10.01 -7.84 -39.74
N LEU A 113 8.82 -7.96 -39.15
CA LEU A 113 7.58 -7.41 -39.72
C LEU A 113 7.67 -5.89 -39.89
N PHE A 114 8.07 -5.17 -38.86
CA PHE A 114 8.20 -3.72 -38.93
C PHE A 114 9.34 -3.29 -39.84
N SER A 115 10.45 -4.00 -39.85
CA SER A 115 11.57 -3.71 -40.79
C SER A 115 11.15 -3.82 -42.25
N LEU A 116 10.37 -4.84 -42.59
CA LEU A 116 9.85 -5.01 -43.95
C LEU A 116 8.93 -3.87 -44.38
N GLU A 117 8.09 -3.37 -43.46
CA GLU A 117 7.22 -2.25 -43.75
C GLU A 117 8.01 -0.95 -43.86
N ILE A 118 8.93 -0.69 -42.93
CA ILE A 118 9.77 0.51 -42.94
C ILE A 118 10.63 0.61 -44.18
N TYR A 119 11.12 -0.51 -44.72
CA TYR A 119 11.95 -0.55 -45.91
C TYR A 119 11.23 -0.02 -47.16
N GLN A 120 9.90 0.07 -47.17
CA GLN A 120 9.12 0.62 -48.28
C GLN A 120 9.11 2.16 -48.31
N TYR A 121 9.54 2.81 -47.24
CA TYR A 121 9.54 4.26 -47.13
C TYR A 121 10.87 4.85 -47.63
N ARG A 122 10.82 6.08 -48.19
CA ARG A 122 12.00 6.75 -48.78
C ARG A 122 12.88 7.46 -47.76
N GLY A 123 12.39 7.66 -46.51
CA GLY A 123 13.14 8.29 -45.44
C GLY A 123 14.04 7.28 -44.73
N ASP A 124 15.07 7.78 -44.06
CA ASP A 124 15.95 6.96 -43.22
C ASP A 124 15.29 6.73 -41.87
N TYR A 125 14.71 5.55 -41.70
CA TYR A 125 14.06 5.14 -40.43
C TYR A 125 14.83 3.98 -39.82
N ALA A 126 14.92 3.97 -38.49
CA ALA A 126 15.52 2.88 -37.74
C ALA A 126 14.57 2.43 -36.62
N ILE A 127 14.55 1.14 -36.34
CA ILE A 127 13.91 0.53 -35.17
C ILE A 127 14.98 -0.26 -34.41
N SER A 128 14.83 -0.34 -33.10
CA SER A 128 15.66 -1.20 -32.26
C SER A 128 15.02 -2.57 -32.12
N PRO A 129 15.82 -3.66 -32.21
CA PRO A 129 15.34 -5.01 -31.88
C PRO A 129 15.16 -5.20 -30.36
N ASP A 130 15.79 -4.34 -29.55
CA ASP A 130 15.75 -4.45 -28.10
C ASP A 130 14.43 -3.91 -27.56
N ILE A 131 13.59 -4.80 -27.10
CA ILE A 131 12.30 -4.45 -26.49
C ILE A 131 12.39 -4.67 -24.99
N ASP A 132 12.12 -3.58 -24.25
CA ASP A 132 12.09 -3.59 -22.79
C ASP A 132 10.75 -4.17 -22.31
N ILE A 133 10.80 -5.23 -21.50
CA ILE A 133 9.62 -5.89 -20.93
C ILE A 133 8.74 -4.94 -20.10
N HIS A 134 9.35 -3.97 -19.39
CA HIS A 134 8.60 -2.97 -18.63
C HIS A 134 7.76 -2.08 -19.56
N LYS A 135 8.28 -1.74 -20.74
CA LYS A 135 7.53 -0.97 -21.74
C LYS A 135 6.37 -1.76 -22.31
N ILE A 136 6.57 -3.06 -22.55
CA ILE A 136 5.49 -3.94 -23.03
C ILE A 136 4.39 -4.05 -21.99
N LEU A 137 4.71 -4.34 -20.73
CA LEU A 137 3.71 -4.43 -19.65
C LEU A 137 2.91 -3.13 -19.52
N LYS A 138 3.55 -1.97 -19.67
CA LYS A 138 2.86 -0.67 -19.69
C LYS A 138 1.96 -0.51 -20.92
N LEU A 139 2.41 -0.93 -22.10
CA LEU A 139 1.61 -0.90 -23.32
C LEU A 139 0.39 -1.83 -23.23
N MET A 140 0.50 -2.95 -22.51
CA MET A 140 -0.60 -3.86 -22.22
C MET A 140 -1.52 -3.34 -21.10
N SER A 141 -1.33 -2.10 -20.65
CA SER A 141 -2.13 -1.47 -19.59
C SER A 141 -2.12 -2.28 -18.28
N PHE A 142 -0.92 -2.78 -17.91
CA PHE A 142 -0.77 -3.51 -16.65
C PHE A 142 -1.30 -2.69 -15.47
N SER A 143 -2.36 -3.18 -14.84
CA SER A 143 -3.05 -2.56 -13.70
C SER A 143 -3.76 -3.65 -12.89
N PRO A 144 -4.17 -3.37 -11.65
CA PRO A 144 -5.08 -4.25 -10.93
C PRO A 144 -6.35 -4.51 -11.72
N ASP A 145 -6.84 -5.73 -11.67
CA ASP A 145 -8.08 -6.10 -12.37
C ASP A 145 -9.30 -5.71 -11.51
N PHE A 146 -10.09 -4.76 -12.02
CA PHE A 146 -11.35 -4.31 -11.44
C PHE A 146 -12.57 -4.82 -12.21
N SER A 147 -12.39 -5.77 -13.14
CA SER A 147 -13.47 -6.28 -14.01
C SER A 147 -14.52 -7.11 -13.27
N GLY A 148 -14.26 -7.52 -12.03
CA GLY A 148 -15.21 -8.21 -11.17
C GLY A 148 -16.19 -7.25 -10.48
N ASN A 149 -17.41 -7.71 -10.21
CA ASN A 149 -18.33 -7.07 -9.28
C ASN A 149 -17.88 -7.34 -7.84
N ASN A 150 -16.63 -6.97 -7.51
CA ASN A 150 -16.11 -7.18 -6.18
C ASN A 150 -16.88 -6.30 -5.20
N ASN A 151 -17.25 -6.87 -4.07
CA ASN A 151 -17.74 -6.07 -2.97
C ASN A 151 -16.55 -5.34 -2.30
N PHE A 152 -16.84 -4.36 -1.47
CA PHE A 152 -15.83 -3.51 -0.85
C PHE A 152 -14.75 -4.29 -0.08
N ILE A 153 -15.11 -5.34 0.64
CA ILE A 153 -14.14 -6.16 1.38
C ILE A 153 -13.20 -6.94 0.44
N GLU A 154 -13.70 -7.43 -0.69
CA GLU A 154 -12.86 -8.12 -1.68
C GLU A 154 -11.83 -7.18 -2.31
N GLU A 155 -12.21 -5.92 -2.55
CA GLU A 155 -11.27 -4.90 -3.03
C GLU A 155 -10.17 -4.59 -2.00
N LEU A 156 -10.54 -4.50 -0.71
CA LEU A 156 -9.57 -4.31 0.36
C LEU A 156 -8.60 -5.50 0.49
N ILE A 157 -9.12 -6.73 0.40
CA ILE A 157 -8.30 -7.94 0.45
C ILE A 157 -7.36 -7.98 -0.75
N ASN A 158 -7.84 -7.65 -1.95
CA ASN A 158 -7.00 -7.57 -3.14
C ASN A 158 -5.89 -6.53 -2.97
N PHE A 159 -6.20 -5.37 -2.39
CA PHE A 159 -5.19 -4.35 -2.06
C PHE A 159 -4.11 -4.88 -1.10
N ILE A 160 -4.51 -5.62 -0.05
CA ILE A 160 -3.58 -6.26 0.89
C ILE A 160 -2.71 -7.31 0.18
N HIS A 161 -3.29 -8.10 -0.74
CA HIS A 161 -2.56 -9.10 -1.52
C HIS A 161 -1.52 -8.44 -2.43
N ILE A 162 -1.87 -7.36 -3.13
CA ILE A 162 -0.93 -6.59 -3.96
C ILE A 162 0.21 -6.02 -3.09
N ALA A 163 -0.12 -5.43 -1.94
CA ALA A 163 0.89 -4.92 -1.01
C ALA A 163 1.85 -6.02 -0.50
N ARG A 164 1.32 -7.22 -0.24
CA ARG A 164 2.12 -8.41 0.09
C ARG A 164 3.01 -8.83 -1.06
N ASP A 165 2.45 -8.94 -2.26
CA ASP A 165 3.16 -9.44 -3.44
C ASP A 165 4.35 -8.54 -3.81
N VAL A 166 4.25 -7.23 -3.56
CA VAL A 166 5.38 -6.29 -3.71
C VAL A 166 6.28 -6.24 -2.47
N SER A 167 5.99 -7.03 -1.42
CA SER A 167 6.67 -6.98 -0.12
C SER A 167 6.77 -5.57 0.43
N LEU A 168 5.66 -4.86 0.46
CA LEU A 168 5.59 -3.49 0.92
C LEU A 168 6.20 -3.37 2.33
N THR A 169 7.21 -2.52 2.46
CA THR A 169 7.91 -2.30 3.73
C THR A 169 7.32 -1.17 4.56
N LYS A 170 6.60 -0.25 3.91
CA LYS A 170 5.95 0.86 4.58
C LYS A 170 4.66 0.41 5.25
N PRO A 171 4.39 0.84 6.49
CA PRO A 171 3.10 0.62 7.11
C PRO A 171 1.98 1.27 6.31
N ILE A 172 0.86 0.56 6.22
CA ILE A 172 -0.38 1.06 5.64
C ILE A 172 -1.19 1.72 6.76
N ILE A 173 -1.68 2.93 6.53
CA ILE A 173 -2.58 3.63 7.46
C ILE A 173 -3.97 3.72 6.83
N PHE A 174 -4.93 3.03 7.42
CA PHE A 174 -6.34 3.14 7.09
C PHE A 174 -7.02 4.17 7.99
N VAL A 175 -7.88 5.01 7.41
CA VAL A 175 -8.60 6.06 8.13
C VAL A 175 -10.11 5.85 7.99
N GLY A 176 -10.80 5.49 9.09
CA GLY A 176 -12.24 5.35 9.16
C GLY A 176 -12.83 4.20 8.34
N ILE A 177 -12.03 3.21 7.96
CA ILE A 177 -12.43 2.15 7.04
C ILE A 177 -13.40 1.16 7.67
N CYS A 178 -13.28 0.91 8.97
CA CYS A 178 -14.13 -0.05 9.68
C CYS A 178 -15.60 0.38 9.72
N SER A 179 -15.89 1.68 9.53
CA SER A 179 -17.27 2.19 9.46
C SER A 179 -18.05 1.66 8.26
N PHE A 180 -17.38 1.09 7.25
CA PHE A 180 -17.97 0.55 6.02
C PHE A 180 -18.00 -0.98 6.00
N LEU A 181 -17.53 -1.62 7.08
CA LEU A 181 -17.41 -3.07 7.18
C LEU A 181 -18.30 -3.62 8.29
N THR A 182 -18.81 -4.81 8.10
CA THR A 182 -19.43 -5.60 9.16
C THR A 182 -18.35 -6.26 10.04
N ASP A 183 -18.69 -6.69 11.24
CA ASP A 183 -17.78 -7.40 12.17
C ASP A 183 -17.09 -8.60 11.52
N LYS A 184 -17.83 -9.33 10.68
CA LYS A 184 -17.30 -10.50 9.97
C LYS A 184 -16.26 -10.09 8.91
N GLU A 185 -16.51 -9.00 8.22
CA GLU A 185 -15.61 -8.47 7.21
C GLU A 185 -14.34 -7.88 7.84
N VAL A 186 -14.47 -7.19 8.98
CA VAL A 186 -13.30 -6.73 9.75
C VAL A 186 -12.44 -7.93 10.17
N LYS A 187 -13.04 -8.99 10.72
CA LYS A 187 -12.29 -10.21 11.07
C LYS A 187 -11.57 -10.81 9.88
N LEU A 188 -12.25 -10.91 8.74
CA LEU A 188 -11.65 -11.43 7.51
C LEU A 188 -10.47 -10.57 7.05
N LEU A 189 -10.62 -9.24 7.07
CA LEU A 189 -9.54 -8.30 6.72
C LEU A 189 -8.32 -8.47 7.65
N LEU A 190 -8.57 -8.57 8.96
CA LEU A 190 -7.50 -8.76 9.95
C LEU A 190 -6.75 -10.09 9.74
N GLU A 191 -7.47 -11.17 9.44
CA GLU A 191 -6.85 -12.46 9.13
C GLU A 191 -5.95 -12.37 7.90
N GLU A 192 -6.39 -11.68 6.84
CA GLU A 192 -5.58 -11.50 5.62
C GLU A 192 -4.36 -10.59 5.86
N ILE A 193 -4.49 -9.56 6.68
CA ILE A 193 -3.35 -8.71 7.09
C ILE A 193 -2.32 -9.55 7.87
N LYS A 194 -2.77 -10.38 8.83
CA LYS A 194 -1.89 -11.27 9.61
C LYS A 194 -1.15 -12.25 8.70
N LYS A 195 -1.84 -12.91 7.78
CA LYS A 195 -1.25 -13.83 6.79
C LYS A 195 -0.27 -13.13 5.84
N SER A 196 -0.56 -11.88 5.50
CA SER A 196 0.28 -11.08 4.59
C SER A 196 1.53 -10.49 5.25
N ASN A 197 1.65 -10.57 6.58
CA ASN A 197 2.79 -10.06 7.35
C ASN A 197 3.09 -8.58 7.05
N LEU A 198 2.06 -7.76 6.85
CA LEU A 198 2.14 -6.33 6.65
C LEU A 198 2.01 -5.58 7.98
N SER A 199 2.59 -4.38 8.05
CA SER A 199 2.35 -3.46 9.17
C SER A 199 1.16 -2.58 8.83
N VAL A 200 0.11 -2.61 9.63
CA VAL A 200 -1.13 -1.87 9.39
C VAL A 200 -1.56 -1.13 10.63
N LEU A 201 -1.95 0.13 10.44
CA LEU A 201 -2.54 0.99 11.46
C LEU A 201 -3.94 1.43 11.02
N PHE A 202 -4.90 1.24 11.91
CA PHE A 202 -6.25 1.75 11.76
C PHE A 202 -6.47 2.96 12.64
N PHE A 203 -6.86 4.08 12.04
CA PHE A 203 -7.43 5.22 12.76
C PHE A 203 -8.94 5.17 12.63
N GLU A 204 -9.63 4.96 13.76
CA GLU A 204 -11.10 4.89 13.81
C GLU A 204 -11.65 5.91 14.81
N ASN A 205 -12.83 6.44 14.52
CA ASN A 205 -13.47 7.42 15.42
C ASN A 205 -14.43 6.77 16.42
N ARG A 206 -14.66 5.47 16.30
CA ARG A 206 -15.47 4.67 17.23
C ARG A 206 -14.93 3.26 17.30
N MET A 207 -15.03 2.66 18.46
CA MET A 207 -14.84 1.24 18.62
C MET A 207 -16.17 0.54 18.38
N HIS A 208 -16.30 -0.13 17.25
CA HIS A 208 -17.56 -0.74 16.84
C HIS A 208 -17.67 -2.23 17.17
N PHE A 209 -16.57 -2.86 17.59
CA PHE A 209 -16.50 -4.33 17.55
C PHE A 209 -15.89 -4.90 18.82
N ASP A 210 -16.58 -5.86 19.45
CA ASP A 210 -16.04 -6.69 20.54
C ASP A 210 -14.78 -7.45 20.13
N THR A 211 -14.59 -7.65 18.82
CA THR A 211 -13.45 -8.37 18.24
C THR A 211 -12.13 -7.62 18.27
N LEU A 212 -12.14 -6.29 18.42
CA LEU A 212 -10.92 -5.49 18.48
C LEU A 212 -10.20 -5.60 19.84
N TYR A 213 -10.83 -6.17 20.87
CA TYR A 213 -10.18 -6.39 22.17
C TYR A 213 -9.00 -7.37 22.11
N GLU A 214 -8.93 -8.20 21.08
CA GLU A 214 -7.81 -9.13 20.87
C GLU A 214 -6.59 -8.49 20.18
N GLU A 215 -6.78 -7.32 19.57
CA GLU A 215 -5.73 -6.61 18.84
C GLU A 215 -5.06 -5.54 19.73
N GLU A 216 -3.83 -5.16 19.38
CA GLU A 216 -3.17 -4.03 20.05
C GLU A 216 -3.92 -2.72 19.74
N HIS A 217 -4.31 -1.98 20.77
CA HIS A 217 -5.11 -0.78 20.58
C HIS A 217 -4.86 0.31 21.63
N ILE A 218 -5.22 1.53 21.24
CA ILE A 218 -5.40 2.70 22.11
C ILE A 218 -6.84 3.16 21.95
N LEU A 219 -7.52 3.33 23.08
CA LEU A 219 -8.84 3.96 23.15
C LEU A 219 -8.71 5.32 23.80
N LEU A 220 -9.25 6.34 23.15
CA LEU A 220 -9.37 7.69 23.69
C LEU A 220 -10.84 8.08 23.65
N ASP A 221 -11.42 8.26 24.82
CA ASP A 221 -12.81 8.67 24.96
C ASP A 221 -13.02 10.18 24.70
N LEU A 222 -14.25 10.66 24.92
CA LEU A 222 -14.61 12.07 24.74
C LEU A 222 -13.86 12.98 25.71
N ASP A 223 -13.49 12.48 26.88
CA ASP A 223 -12.83 13.21 27.96
C ASP A 223 -11.29 13.08 27.90
N PHE A 224 -10.75 12.55 26.80
CA PHE A 224 -9.33 12.31 26.57
C PHE A 224 -8.69 11.29 27.53
N LEU A 225 -9.50 10.42 28.14
CA LEU A 225 -8.98 9.32 28.94
C LEU A 225 -8.50 8.19 28.04
N GLU A 226 -7.26 7.76 28.26
CA GLU A 226 -6.60 6.70 27.49
C GLU A 226 -6.74 5.35 28.22
N SER A 227 -7.20 4.32 27.51
CA SER A 227 -7.37 2.95 28.02
C SER A 227 -6.78 1.89 27.09
#